data_5d8b0fdec093b43cd9aa2b38676e79c5
#
_entry.id   5d8b0fdec093b43cd9aa2b38676e79c5
#
_cell.length_a   1.000
_cell.length_b   1.000
_cell.length_c   1.000
_cell.angle_alpha   90.00
_cell.angle_beta   90.00
_cell.angle_gamma   90.00
#
_symmetry.space_group_name_H-M   'P 1'
#
loop_
_entity.id
_entity.type
_entity.pdbx_description
1 polymer ?
#
loop_
_entity_poly.entity_id
_entity_poly.type
_entity_poly.pdbx_seq_one_letter_code
_entity_poly.pdbx_strand_id
1 'polypeptide(L)'
;MKIAAYEVRPDEKPVIEGLCKKYGIELISTPANLDKTTAHMAAGCDGVTTLGQSDYSNAVLDELKGYGVQVLASRCVGYNHMNCGYARSLGFRLCNGAYAPNGVAEYTVMAILMCIRKFKKALYNTNDNDFTLKGKMGRELRTMTVGVMGTGKIGFTIIKCLSGFGCRIIANDVYENDAVRAYAEYVDLDTLYRESDIITIHTCLLYTSDAADDKA
;
A
#
# COMPACT_ATOMS: atom_id res chain seq x y z
N MET A 1 20.29 -18.49 11.92
CA MET A 1 20.01 -17.18 11.28
C MET A 1 19.43 -16.27 12.34
N LYS A 2 19.94 -15.04 12.43
CA LYS A 2 19.47 -14.03 13.37
C LYS A 2 18.93 -12.82 12.60
N ILE A 3 17.77 -12.30 12.98
CA ILE A 3 17.17 -11.14 12.32
C ILE A 3 16.79 -10.04 13.32
N ALA A 4 16.88 -8.80 12.89
CA ALA A 4 16.34 -7.64 13.59
C ALA A 4 15.05 -7.18 12.89
N ALA A 5 13.94 -7.15 13.62
CA ALA A 5 12.65 -6.66 13.15
C ALA A 5 12.32 -5.32 13.81
N TYR A 6 12.24 -4.28 12.99
CA TYR A 6 11.88 -2.92 13.39
C TYR A 6 10.41 -2.65 13.08
N GLU A 7 9.84 -1.59 13.64
CA GLU A 7 8.44 -1.20 13.43
C GLU A 7 7.45 -2.34 13.73
N VAL A 8 7.78 -3.19 14.71
CA VAL A 8 6.93 -4.34 15.06
C VAL A 8 5.71 -3.86 15.83
N ARG A 9 4.55 -4.01 15.22
CA ARG A 9 3.26 -3.67 15.82
C ARG A 9 2.80 -4.76 16.80
N PRO A 10 1.98 -4.42 17.81
CA PRO A 10 1.45 -5.39 18.77
C PRO A 10 0.68 -6.56 18.13
N ASP A 11 -0.04 -6.30 17.02
CA ASP A 11 -0.81 -7.30 16.28
C ASP A 11 0.07 -8.24 15.44
N GLU A 12 1.24 -7.79 14.97
CA GLU A 12 2.20 -8.60 14.21
C GLU A 12 3.10 -9.46 15.10
N LYS A 13 3.43 -8.97 16.28
CA LYS A 13 4.45 -9.56 17.15
C LYS A 13 4.25 -11.06 17.37
N PRO A 14 3.07 -11.56 17.76
CA PRO A 14 2.86 -12.99 17.97
C PRO A 14 3.08 -13.83 16.71
N VAL A 15 2.76 -13.28 15.54
CA VAL A 15 2.93 -13.96 14.26
C VAL A 15 4.41 -14.06 13.91
N ILE A 16 5.16 -12.97 14.05
CA ILE A 16 6.61 -12.93 13.79
C ILE A 16 7.34 -13.90 14.73
N GLU A 17 7.05 -13.84 16.03
CA GLU A 17 7.66 -14.74 17.03
C GLU A 17 7.34 -16.22 16.75
N GLY A 18 6.09 -16.51 16.38
CA GLY A 18 5.66 -17.87 16.01
C GLY A 18 6.40 -18.40 14.79
N LEU A 19 6.58 -17.58 13.76
CA LEU A 19 7.34 -17.93 12.56
C LEU A 19 8.83 -18.12 12.87
N CYS A 20 9.41 -17.21 13.64
CA CYS A 20 10.81 -17.32 14.05
C CYS A 20 11.07 -18.62 14.83
N LYS A 21 10.20 -18.96 15.76
CA LYS A 21 10.26 -20.23 16.50
C LYS A 21 10.15 -21.45 15.57
N LYS A 22 9.20 -21.42 14.63
CA LYS A 22 8.98 -22.50 13.66
C LYS A 22 10.20 -22.78 12.79
N TYR A 23 10.92 -21.72 12.40
CA TYR A 23 12.05 -21.84 11.48
C TYR A 23 13.43 -21.76 12.18
N GLY A 24 13.48 -21.77 13.51
CA GLY A 24 14.72 -21.70 14.27
C GLY A 24 15.49 -20.39 14.05
N ILE A 25 14.77 -19.27 13.95
CA ILE A 25 15.34 -17.94 13.73
C ILE A 25 15.45 -17.23 15.07
N GLU A 26 16.63 -16.70 15.40
CA GLU A 26 16.82 -15.79 16.54
C GLU A 26 16.28 -14.41 16.16
N LEU A 27 15.38 -13.86 16.99
CA LEU A 27 14.68 -12.61 16.72
C LEU A 27 15.07 -11.52 17.71
N ILE A 28 15.53 -10.38 17.22
CA ILE A 28 15.51 -9.11 17.93
C ILE A 28 14.30 -8.31 17.39
N SER A 29 13.38 -7.90 18.25
CA SER A 29 12.21 -7.13 17.82
C SER A 29 12.05 -5.83 18.58
N THR A 30 11.70 -4.76 17.86
CA THR A 30 11.46 -3.43 18.44
C THR A 30 10.30 -2.73 17.73
N PRO A 31 9.48 -1.94 18.44
CA PRO A 31 8.50 -1.06 17.81
C PRO A 31 9.15 0.19 17.19
N ALA A 32 10.41 0.48 17.50
CA ALA A 32 11.13 1.63 16.94
C ALA A 32 11.37 1.47 15.44
N ASN A 33 11.45 2.60 14.72
CA ASN A 33 11.88 2.63 13.34
C ASN A 33 13.39 2.31 13.27
N LEU A 34 13.84 1.81 12.13
CA LEU A 34 15.26 1.76 11.81
C LEU A 34 15.72 3.18 11.43
N ASP A 35 16.73 3.66 12.12
CA ASP A 35 17.44 4.90 11.85
C ASP A 35 18.88 4.82 12.40
N LYS A 36 19.66 5.89 12.29
CA LYS A 36 21.04 5.94 12.83
C LYS A 36 21.14 5.66 14.33
N THR A 37 20.10 5.95 15.11
CA THR A 37 20.12 5.76 16.56
C THR A 37 19.79 4.33 16.96
N THR A 38 19.08 3.60 16.11
CA THR A 38 18.57 2.24 16.36
C THR A 38 19.29 1.17 15.55
N ALA A 39 20.04 1.54 14.51
CA ALA A 39 20.74 0.60 13.60
C ALA A 39 21.65 -0.38 14.35
N HIS A 40 22.26 0.04 15.48
CA HIS A 40 23.11 -0.82 16.31
C HIS A 40 22.42 -2.08 16.83
N MET A 41 21.08 -2.11 16.93
CA MET A 41 20.31 -3.29 17.33
C MET A 41 20.43 -4.43 16.30
N ALA A 42 20.80 -4.13 15.07
CA ALA A 42 21.05 -5.12 14.01
C ALA A 42 22.47 -5.70 14.04
N ALA A 43 23.31 -5.31 15.00
CA ALA A 43 24.68 -5.84 15.09
C ALA A 43 24.69 -7.36 15.25
N GLY A 44 25.43 -8.04 14.35
CA GLY A 44 25.51 -9.49 14.31
C GLY A 44 24.24 -10.21 13.82
N CYS A 45 23.29 -9.48 13.21
CA CYS A 45 22.15 -10.06 12.53
C CYS A 45 22.47 -10.36 11.06
N ASP A 46 21.92 -11.47 10.55
CA ASP A 46 22.02 -11.84 9.13
C ASP A 46 21.06 -10.99 8.26
N GLY A 47 19.94 -10.54 8.85
CA GLY A 47 18.91 -9.80 8.14
C GLY A 47 18.20 -8.78 8.99
N VAL A 48 17.64 -7.78 8.30
CA VAL A 48 16.80 -6.72 8.87
C VAL A 48 15.44 -6.71 8.17
N THR A 49 14.37 -6.58 8.94
CA THR A 49 13.02 -6.40 8.38
C THR A 49 12.33 -5.18 8.98
N THR A 50 11.66 -4.41 8.12
CA THR A 50 10.96 -3.16 8.48
C THR A 50 9.56 -3.11 7.86
N LEU A 51 8.75 -2.14 8.25
CA LEU A 51 7.54 -1.75 7.53
C LEU A 51 7.85 -0.64 6.51
N GLY A 52 7.38 0.58 6.71
CA GLY A 52 7.46 1.60 5.68
C GLY A 52 7.93 2.98 6.14
N GLN A 53 8.29 3.13 7.42
CA GLN A 53 8.71 4.42 8.00
C GLN A 53 10.18 4.47 8.39
N SER A 54 10.89 3.38 8.16
CA SER A 54 12.32 3.26 8.47
C SER A 54 13.19 4.04 7.49
N ASP A 55 14.32 4.55 7.98
CA ASP A 55 15.33 5.26 7.19
C ASP A 55 16.26 4.26 6.49
N TYR A 56 16.33 4.34 5.16
CA TYR A 56 17.26 3.60 4.32
C TYR A 56 18.24 4.56 3.60
N SER A 57 18.62 5.64 4.28
CA SER A 57 19.70 6.53 3.81
C SER A 57 21.01 5.76 3.67
N ASN A 58 21.89 6.28 2.82
CA ASN A 58 23.21 5.68 2.60
C ASN A 58 23.94 5.41 3.92
N ALA A 59 23.88 6.36 4.85
CA ALA A 59 24.57 6.23 6.14
C ALA A 59 24.05 5.07 6.99
N VAL A 60 22.73 4.84 7.03
CA VAL A 60 22.14 3.70 7.74
C VAL A 60 22.50 2.39 7.03
N LEU A 61 22.47 2.37 5.71
CA LEU A 61 22.85 1.18 4.93
C LEU A 61 24.33 0.80 5.13
N ASP A 62 25.24 1.80 5.20
CA ASP A 62 26.66 1.59 5.50
C ASP A 62 26.87 0.97 6.89
N GLU A 63 26.13 1.47 7.91
CA GLU A 63 26.17 0.91 9.26
C GLU A 63 25.68 -0.55 9.27
N LEU A 64 24.52 -0.83 8.66
CA LEU A 64 24.00 -2.19 8.56
C LEU A 64 24.99 -3.14 7.87
N LYS A 65 25.66 -2.64 6.82
CA LYS A 65 26.71 -3.41 6.15
C LYS A 65 27.88 -3.69 7.09
N GLY A 66 28.33 -2.69 7.85
CA GLY A 66 29.36 -2.83 8.87
C GLY A 66 29.00 -3.82 9.98
N TYR A 67 27.73 -3.96 10.32
CA TYR A 67 27.22 -4.95 11.30
C TYR A 67 27.09 -6.38 10.74
N GLY A 68 27.35 -6.60 9.44
CA GLY A 68 27.32 -7.91 8.81
C GLY A 68 25.96 -8.30 8.24
N VAL A 69 24.99 -7.40 8.22
CA VAL A 69 23.67 -7.64 7.62
C VAL A 69 23.81 -7.93 6.12
N GLN A 70 23.11 -8.94 5.64
CA GLN A 70 23.14 -9.38 4.24
C GLN A 70 21.78 -9.23 3.53
N VAL A 71 20.68 -9.25 4.28
CA VAL A 71 19.30 -9.26 3.75
C VAL A 71 18.51 -8.11 4.33
N LEU A 72 17.84 -7.35 3.47
CA LEU A 72 16.87 -6.33 3.84
C LEU A 72 15.50 -6.72 3.32
N ALA A 73 14.53 -6.81 4.21
CA ALA A 73 13.17 -7.25 3.90
C ALA A 73 12.14 -6.19 4.32
N SER A 74 11.39 -5.66 3.37
CA SER A 74 10.20 -4.85 3.69
C SER A 74 9.00 -5.75 3.92
N ARG A 75 8.27 -5.57 5.02
CA ARG A 75 6.98 -6.24 5.26
C ARG A 75 5.82 -5.55 4.53
N CYS A 76 6.12 -4.54 3.70
CA CYS A 76 5.19 -3.85 2.81
C CYS A 76 5.33 -4.34 1.37
N VAL A 77 4.28 -4.14 0.57
CA VAL A 77 4.36 -4.33 -0.89
C VAL A 77 5.15 -3.18 -1.53
N GLY A 78 4.86 -1.94 -1.13
CA GLY A 78 5.62 -0.75 -1.55
C GLY A 78 7.01 -0.73 -0.92
N TYR A 79 8.00 -0.28 -1.68
CA TYR A 79 9.40 -0.21 -1.25
C TYR A 79 10.08 1.10 -1.63
N ASN A 80 9.31 2.16 -1.88
CA ASN A 80 9.86 3.47 -2.29
C ASN A 80 10.75 4.11 -1.22
N HIS A 81 10.49 3.76 0.06
CA HIS A 81 11.30 4.21 1.21
C HIS A 81 12.69 3.54 1.26
N MET A 82 12.91 2.48 0.46
CA MET A 82 14.18 1.77 0.42
C MET A 82 15.07 2.30 -0.70
N ASN A 83 16.28 2.76 -0.40
CA ASN A 83 17.27 3.08 -1.43
C ASN A 83 17.82 1.80 -2.06
N CYS A 84 16.99 1.15 -2.90
CA CYS A 84 17.30 -0.14 -3.50
C CYS A 84 18.56 -0.12 -4.38
N GLY A 85 18.83 1.00 -5.04
CA GLY A 85 20.03 1.18 -5.88
C GLY A 85 21.30 1.07 -5.05
N TYR A 86 21.40 1.88 -4.02
CA TYR A 86 22.55 1.90 -3.13
C TYR A 86 22.68 0.61 -2.33
N ALA A 87 21.58 0.08 -1.81
CA ALA A 87 21.60 -1.19 -1.08
C ALA A 87 22.14 -2.35 -1.94
N ARG A 88 21.75 -2.43 -3.22
CA ARG A 88 22.30 -3.43 -4.15
C ARG A 88 23.79 -3.22 -4.43
N SER A 89 24.26 -1.98 -4.55
CA SER A 89 25.69 -1.69 -4.75
C SER A 89 26.55 -2.14 -3.57
N LEU A 90 25.98 -2.16 -2.35
CA LEU A 90 26.61 -2.70 -1.15
C LEU A 90 26.49 -4.24 -1.05
N GLY A 91 25.82 -4.89 -1.99
CA GLY A 91 25.64 -6.34 -2.02
C GLY A 91 24.54 -6.88 -1.11
N PHE A 92 23.58 -6.05 -0.68
CA PHE A 92 22.40 -6.54 0.03
C PHE A 92 21.46 -7.31 -0.90
N ARG A 93 20.89 -8.38 -0.39
CA ARG A 93 19.72 -9.06 -0.98
C ARG A 93 18.47 -8.38 -0.47
N LEU A 94 17.62 -7.94 -1.41
CA LEU A 94 16.39 -7.20 -1.11
C LEU A 94 15.17 -8.05 -1.39
N CYS A 95 14.21 -8.03 -0.48
CA CYS A 95 12.89 -8.59 -0.70
C CYS A 95 11.80 -7.70 -0.08
N ASN A 96 10.59 -7.83 -0.58
CA ASN A 96 9.42 -7.14 -0.06
C ASN A 96 8.27 -8.11 0.16
N GLY A 97 7.25 -7.66 0.90
CA GLY A 97 6.05 -8.42 1.15
C GLY A 97 5.21 -8.59 -0.14
N ALA A 98 4.64 -9.78 -0.32
CA ALA A 98 3.63 -10.01 -1.33
C ALA A 98 2.39 -10.60 -0.64
N TYR A 99 1.23 -9.98 -0.88
CA TYR A 99 -0.05 -10.47 -0.37
C TYR A 99 -1.11 -10.38 -1.47
N ALA A 100 -2.23 -11.09 -1.26
CA ALA A 100 -3.36 -11.01 -2.17
C ALA A 100 -3.95 -9.58 -2.15
N PRO A 101 -4.22 -8.99 -3.32
CA PRO A 101 -4.67 -7.60 -3.43
C PRO A 101 -6.12 -7.38 -2.95
N ASN A 102 -6.83 -8.45 -2.61
CA ASN A 102 -8.26 -8.42 -2.29
C ASN A 102 -8.62 -7.47 -1.15
N GLY A 103 -7.87 -7.50 -0.04
CA GLY A 103 -8.16 -6.63 1.11
C GLY A 103 -8.10 -5.14 0.75
N VAL A 104 -7.12 -4.73 -0.06
CA VAL A 104 -7.01 -3.34 -0.54
C VAL A 104 -8.14 -3.02 -1.53
N ALA A 105 -8.46 -3.96 -2.41
CA ALA A 105 -9.53 -3.77 -3.39
C ALA A 105 -10.90 -3.62 -2.73
N GLU A 106 -11.23 -4.48 -1.77
CA GLU A 106 -12.46 -4.43 -1.00
C GLU A 106 -12.59 -3.12 -0.20
N TYR A 107 -11.49 -2.71 0.46
CA TYR A 107 -11.45 -1.43 1.16
C TYR A 107 -11.69 -0.24 0.22
N THR A 108 -11.10 -0.26 -0.97
CA THR A 108 -11.28 0.79 -1.98
C THR A 108 -12.74 0.87 -2.44
N VAL A 109 -13.37 -0.26 -2.75
CA VAL A 109 -14.79 -0.31 -3.13
C VAL A 109 -15.68 0.17 -1.99
N MET A 110 -15.42 -0.25 -0.76
CA MET A 110 -16.11 0.26 0.43
C MET A 110 -16.00 1.79 0.53
N ALA A 111 -14.79 2.34 0.39
CA ALA A 111 -14.55 3.78 0.48
C ALA A 111 -15.32 4.55 -0.62
N ILE A 112 -15.31 4.05 -1.87
CA ILE A 112 -16.10 4.60 -2.97
C ILE A 112 -17.59 4.65 -2.59
N LEU A 113 -18.14 3.51 -2.13
CA LEU A 113 -19.56 3.43 -1.75
C LEU A 113 -19.89 4.36 -0.59
N MET A 114 -19.03 4.46 0.41
CA MET A 114 -19.22 5.39 1.54
C MET A 114 -19.28 6.85 1.08
N CYS A 115 -18.41 7.24 0.12
CA CYS A 115 -18.39 8.59 -0.43
C CYS A 115 -19.67 8.91 -1.20
N ILE A 116 -20.04 8.08 -2.21
CA ILE A 116 -21.19 8.35 -3.07
C ILE A 116 -22.52 8.24 -2.35
N ARG A 117 -22.60 7.40 -1.29
CA ARG A 117 -23.78 7.25 -0.44
C ARG A 117 -23.82 8.23 0.74
N LYS A 118 -22.83 9.14 0.85
CA LYS A 118 -22.72 10.11 1.95
C LYS A 118 -22.81 9.45 3.34
N PHE A 119 -22.22 8.27 3.47
CA PHE A 119 -22.34 7.40 4.66
C PHE A 119 -21.96 8.12 5.95
N LYS A 120 -20.84 8.86 5.96
CA LYS A 120 -20.37 9.61 7.13
C LYS A 120 -21.44 10.59 7.64
N LYS A 121 -22.08 11.33 6.72
CA LYS A 121 -23.16 12.27 7.07
C LYS A 121 -24.38 11.54 7.64
N ALA A 122 -24.78 10.43 7.00
CA ALA A 122 -25.89 9.63 7.48
C ALA A 122 -25.63 9.11 8.90
N LEU A 123 -24.41 8.60 9.16
CA LEU A 123 -24.02 8.07 10.46
C LEU A 123 -24.09 9.15 11.57
N TYR A 124 -23.54 10.35 11.32
CA TYR A 124 -23.60 11.45 12.28
C TYR A 124 -25.04 11.86 12.59
N ASN A 125 -25.87 12.02 11.57
CA ASN A 125 -27.26 12.39 11.76
C ASN A 125 -28.06 11.32 12.51
N THR A 126 -27.75 10.04 12.30
CA THR A 126 -28.36 8.94 13.05
C THR A 126 -28.05 9.03 14.55
N ASN A 127 -26.79 9.38 14.89
CA ASN A 127 -26.40 9.57 16.29
C ASN A 127 -27.19 10.74 16.97
N ASP A 128 -27.60 11.74 16.17
CA ASP A 128 -28.41 12.87 16.63
C ASP A 128 -29.94 12.59 16.50
N ASN A 129 -30.35 11.35 16.23
CA ASN A 129 -31.72 10.94 15.98
C ASN A 129 -32.38 11.69 14.79
N ASP A 130 -31.58 12.24 13.84
CA ASP A 130 -32.08 12.83 12.60
C ASP A 130 -32.14 11.77 11.47
N PHE A 131 -33.32 11.24 11.22
CA PHE A 131 -33.59 10.27 10.15
C PHE A 131 -34.09 10.90 8.85
N THR A 132 -34.05 12.22 8.72
CA THR A 132 -34.50 12.91 7.48
C THR A 132 -33.57 12.60 6.32
N LEU A 133 -34.08 12.64 5.09
CA LEU A 133 -33.29 12.43 3.87
C LEU A 133 -32.61 13.70 3.35
N LYS A 134 -32.90 14.87 3.95
CA LYS A 134 -32.39 16.15 3.49
C LYS A 134 -30.86 16.19 3.45
N GLY A 135 -30.31 16.36 2.25
CA GLY A 135 -28.86 16.44 2.02
C GLY A 135 -28.09 15.11 2.21
N LYS A 136 -28.82 13.98 2.44
CA LYS A 136 -28.23 12.64 2.58
C LYS A 136 -28.43 11.74 1.34
N MET A 137 -29.13 12.24 0.32
CA MET A 137 -29.29 11.50 -0.94
C MET A 137 -27.92 11.33 -1.61
N GLY A 138 -27.57 10.08 -1.88
CA GLY A 138 -26.38 9.69 -2.62
C GLY A 138 -26.69 9.36 -4.08
N ARG A 139 -25.65 8.88 -4.79
CA ARG A 139 -25.76 8.39 -6.18
C ARG A 139 -25.63 6.86 -6.21
N GLU A 140 -26.11 6.25 -7.28
CA GLU A 140 -25.93 4.83 -7.54
C GLU A 140 -24.66 4.62 -8.40
N LEU A 141 -23.79 3.71 -7.98
CA LEU A 141 -22.51 3.46 -8.67
C LEU A 141 -22.74 3.05 -10.14
N ARG A 142 -23.78 2.26 -10.43
CA ARG A 142 -24.11 1.82 -11.80
C ARG A 142 -24.35 2.95 -12.79
N THR A 143 -24.66 4.17 -12.32
CA THR A 143 -24.88 5.36 -13.16
C THR A 143 -23.65 6.23 -13.32
N MET A 144 -22.50 5.77 -12.82
CA MET A 144 -21.27 6.54 -12.74
C MET A 144 -20.17 5.91 -13.60
N THR A 145 -19.20 6.73 -13.97
CA THR A 145 -17.95 6.31 -14.57
C THR A 145 -16.85 6.31 -13.50
N VAL A 146 -16.16 5.18 -13.36
CA VAL A 146 -15.02 5.05 -12.45
C VAL A 146 -13.73 4.97 -13.25
N GLY A 147 -12.84 5.94 -13.06
CA GLY A 147 -11.49 5.96 -13.60
C GLY A 147 -10.52 5.24 -12.66
N VAL A 148 -9.77 4.27 -13.18
CA VAL A 148 -8.76 3.53 -12.44
C VAL A 148 -7.38 3.82 -13.02
N MET A 149 -6.54 4.52 -12.26
CA MET A 149 -5.14 4.78 -12.60
C MET A 149 -4.24 3.70 -12.00
N GLY A 150 -3.52 2.99 -12.86
CA GLY A 150 -2.72 1.82 -12.48
C GLY A 150 -3.54 0.53 -12.50
N THR A 151 -3.18 -0.38 -13.41
CA THR A 151 -3.89 -1.65 -13.66
C THR A 151 -3.06 -2.87 -13.25
N GLY A 152 -2.11 -2.68 -12.33
CA GLY A 152 -1.36 -3.75 -11.69
C GLY A 152 -2.27 -4.68 -10.86
N LYS A 153 -1.69 -5.53 -10.02
CA LYS A 153 -2.44 -6.52 -9.23
C LYS A 153 -3.62 -5.92 -8.45
N ILE A 154 -3.40 -4.77 -7.77
CA ILE A 154 -4.43 -4.10 -6.98
C ILE A 154 -5.50 -3.49 -7.89
N GLY A 155 -5.11 -2.63 -8.85
CA GLY A 155 -6.05 -1.95 -9.75
C GLY A 155 -6.89 -2.94 -10.56
N PHE A 156 -6.31 -4.01 -11.07
CA PHE A 156 -7.07 -5.06 -11.76
C PHE A 156 -8.09 -5.74 -10.85
N THR A 157 -7.73 -6.01 -9.60
CA THR A 157 -8.68 -6.62 -8.65
C THR A 157 -9.83 -5.65 -8.33
N ILE A 158 -9.55 -4.35 -8.19
CA ILE A 158 -10.58 -3.32 -8.01
C ILE A 158 -11.51 -3.26 -9.21
N ILE A 159 -10.98 -3.27 -10.42
CA ILE A 159 -11.77 -3.29 -11.67
C ILE A 159 -12.73 -4.50 -11.67
N LYS A 160 -12.23 -5.67 -11.31
CA LYS A 160 -13.08 -6.88 -11.19
C LYS A 160 -14.16 -6.74 -10.13
N CYS A 161 -13.87 -6.16 -8.98
CA CYS A 161 -14.88 -5.92 -7.94
C CYS A 161 -15.93 -4.90 -8.42
N LEU A 162 -15.50 -3.83 -9.09
CA LEU A 162 -16.38 -2.78 -9.60
C LEU A 162 -17.28 -3.25 -10.76
N SER A 163 -16.81 -4.20 -11.58
CA SER A 163 -17.60 -4.72 -12.71
C SER A 163 -18.93 -5.32 -12.28
N GLY A 164 -18.99 -5.88 -11.06
CA GLY A 164 -20.23 -6.42 -10.48
C GLY A 164 -21.31 -5.38 -10.17
N PHE A 165 -20.96 -4.09 -10.13
CA PHE A 165 -21.92 -2.99 -9.92
C PHE A 165 -22.55 -2.46 -11.22
N GLY A 166 -22.05 -2.88 -12.38
CA GLY A 166 -22.56 -2.44 -13.67
C GLY A 166 -22.25 -0.99 -14.02
N CYS A 167 -21.26 -0.38 -13.36
CA CYS A 167 -20.77 0.97 -13.73
C CYS A 167 -19.87 0.92 -14.95
N ARG A 168 -19.71 2.03 -15.65
CA ARG A 168 -18.67 2.19 -16.67
C ARG A 168 -17.33 2.30 -15.99
N ILE A 169 -16.33 1.51 -16.44
CA ILE A 169 -14.98 1.54 -15.92
C ILE A 169 -14.03 1.93 -17.04
N ILE A 170 -13.25 2.97 -16.81
CA ILE A 170 -12.14 3.37 -17.69
C ILE A 170 -10.83 3.29 -16.93
N ALA A 171 -9.76 2.95 -17.63
CA ALA A 171 -8.47 2.67 -17.01
C ALA A 171 -7.33 3.37 -17.74
N ASN A 172 -6.27 3.67 -17.02
CA ASN A 172 -5.02 4.18 -17.57
C ASN A 172 -3.83 3.50 -16.88
N ASP A 173 -2.88 3.06 -17.65
CA ASP A 173 -1.59 2.55 -17.17
C ASP A 173 -0.53 2.75 -18.26
N VAL A 174 0.74 2.84 -17.87
CA VAL A 174 1.88 2.85 -18.80
C VAL A 174 2.04 1.47 -19.46
N TYR A 175 1.72 0.41 -18.71
CA TYR A 175 1.74 -0.97 -19.18
C TYR A 175 0.33 -1.55 -19.15
N GLU A 176 -0.32 -1.58 -20.32
CA GLU A 176 -1.65 -2.14 -20.43
C GLU A 176 -1.66 -3.65 -20.18
N ASN A 177 -2.69 -4.12 -19.49
CA ASN A 177 -2.91 -5.53 -19.21
C ASN A 177 -4.15 -6.00 -19.99
N ASP A 178 -3.96 -6.92 -20.93
CA ASP A 178 -5.06 -7.42 -21.78
C ASP A 178 -6.22 -8.01 -20.98
N ALA A 179 -5.96 -8.62 -19.82
CA ALA A 179 -7.02 -9.14 -18.95
C ALA A 179 -7.95 -8.05 -18.42
N VAL A 180 -7.51 -6.81 -18.33
CA VAL A 180 -8.31 -5.64 -17.92
C VAL A 180 -9.34 -5.28 -18.98
N ARG A 181 -9.02 -5.45 -20.26
CA ARG A 181 -9.89 -5.09 -21.39
C ARG A 181 -11.24 -5.82 -21.40
N ALA A 182 -11.34 -6.96 -20.69
CA ALA A 182 -12.60 -7.66 -20.51
C ALA A 182 -13.58 -6.93 -19.55
N TYR A 183 -13.10 -5.94 -18.79
CA TYR A 183 -13.86 -5.27 -17.72
C TYR A 183 -13.84 -3.75 -17.82
N ALA A 184 -12.84 -3.17 -18.47
CA ALA A 184 -12.62 -1.73 -18.54
C ALA A 184 -12.05 -1.33 -19.90
N GLU A 185 -12.32 -0.10 -20.31
CA GLU A 185 -11.76 0.54 -21.51
C GLU A 185 -10.48 1.29 -21.12
N TYR A 186 -9.37 1.07 -21.84
CA TYR A 186 -8.17 1.89 -21.67
C TYR A 186 -8.33 3.21 -22.42
N VAL A 187 -8.03 4.30 -21.71
CA VAL A 187 -8.09 5.67 -22.22
C VAL A 187 -6.83 6.45 -21.84
N ASP A 188 -6.58 7.57 -22.51
CA ASP A 188 -5.56 8.52 -22.07
C ASP A 188 -5.95 9.23 -20.75
N LEU A 189 -4.98 9.87 -20.10
CA LEU A 189 -5.20 10.54 -18.82
C LEU A 189 -6.20 11.69 -18.92
N ASP A 190 -6.17 12.47 -20.01
CA ASP A 190 -7.09 13.60 -20.18
C ASP A 190 -8.54 13.13 -20.30
N THR A 191 -8.76 12.04 -21.02
CA THR A 191 -10.07 11.38 -21.11
C THR A 191 -10.50 10.81 -19.77
N LEU A 192 -9.60 10.15 -19.04
CA LEU A 192 -9.89 9.63 -17.71
C LEU A 192 -10.31 10.76 -16.76
N TYR A 193 -9.59 11.87 -16.73
CA TYR A 193 -9.94 13.01 -15.87
C TYR A 193 -11.26 13.67 -16.27
N ARG A 194 -11.53 13.76 -17.56
CA ARG A 194 -12.74 14.42 -18.05
C ARG A 194 -14.01 13.60 -17.86
N GLU A 195 -13.90 12.28 -18.00
CA GLU A 195 -15.09 11.41 -18.07
C GLU A 195 -15.38 10.66 -16.76
N SER A 196 -14.47 10.70 -15.79
CA SER A 196 -14.67 10.02 -14.53
C SER A 196 -15.50 10.85 -13.54
N ASP A 197 -16.51 10.23 -12.94
CA ASP A 197 -17.16 10.75 -11.73
C ASP A 197 -16.32 10.45 -10.47
N ILE A 198 -15.53 9.37 -10.51
CA ILE A 198 -14.67 8.90 -9.42
C ILE A 198 -13.35 8.47 -10.02
N ILE A 199 -12.25 8.87 -9.39
CA ILE A 199 -10.91 8.42 -9.76
C ILE A 199 -10.29 7.70 -8.57
N THR A 200 -9.74 6.51 -8.83
CA THR A 200 -8.99 5.75 -7.83
C THR A 200 -7.59 5.43 -8.36
N ILE A 201 -6.56 5.70 -7.52
CA ILE A 201 -5.16 5.68 -7.95
C ILE A 201 -4.45 4.50 -7.30
N HIS A 202 -3.86 3.63 -8.12
CA HIS A 202 -3.15 2.41 -7.72
C HIS A 202 -1.82 2.26 -8.47
N THR A 203 -1.26 3.38 -8.91
CA THR A 203 0.09 3.42 -9.51
C THR A 203 1.14 3.25 -8.42
N CYS A 204 2.30 2.68 -8.78
CA CYS A 204 3.45 2.68 -7.89
C CYS A 204 3.99 4.12 -7.75
N LEU A 205 4.28 4.54 -6.53
CA LEU A 205 4.85 5.87 -6.23
C LEU A 205 6.34 5.91 -6.63
N LEU A 206 6.66 5.58 -7.89
CA LEU A 206 8.03 5.61 -8.41
C LEU A 206 8.45 7.02 -8.82
N TYR A 207 7.47 7.91 -9.01
CA TYR A 207 7.69 9.32 -9.30
C TYR A 207 6.73 10.12 -8.43
N THR A 208 7.27 11.00 -7.59
CA THR A 208 6.49 11.93 -6.78
C THR A 208 5.68 12.84 -7.71
N SER A 209 4.35 12.75 -7.63
CA SER A 209 3.56 13.92 -7.97
C SER A 209 3.65 14.90 -6.80
N ASP A 210 3.76 16.18 -7.06
CA ASP A 210 3.83 17.23 -6.02
C ASP A 210 2.73 17.14 -4.96
N ALA A 211 1.60 16.50 -5.30
CA ALA A 211 0.50 16.23 -4.37
C ALA A 211 0.85 15.20 -3.26
N ALA A 212 1.94 14.43 -3.38
CA ALA A 212 2.38 13.50 -2.35
C ALA A 212 3.30 14.16 -1.30
N ASP A 213 3.85 15.34 -1.62
CA ASP A 213 4.70 16.13 -0.72
C ASP A 213 3.90 17.11 0.14
N ASP A 214 2.63 17.33 -0.13
CA ASP A 214 1.73 18.07 0.74
C ASP A 214 1.51 17.30 2.05
N LYS A 215 2.26 17.70 3.06
CA LYS A 215 2.05 17.31 4.46
C LYS A 215 0.74 17.94 4.95
N ALA A 216 -0.36 17.41 4.47
CA ALA A 216 -1.67 17.77 5.00
C ALA A 216 -1.99 16.99 6.26
#